data_1d25b08038fd22d455779df94f57f894
#
_entry.id   1d25b08038fd22d455779df94f57f894
#
_cell.length_a   1.000
_cell.length_b   1.000
_cell.length_c   1.000
_cell.angle_alpha   90.00
_cell.angle_beta   90.00
_cell.angle_gamma   90.00
#
_symmetry.space_group_name_H-M   'P 1'
#
loop_
_entity.id
_entity.type
_entity.pdbx_description
1 polymer ?
#
loop_
_entity_poly.entity_id
_entity_poly.type
_entity_poly.pdbx_seq_one_letter_code
_entity_poly.pdbx_strand_id
1 'polypeptide(L)'
;MTHARQDIREQVATTLRTEFANVYTSRAKVLFEQDMPAVLVYTTTETIQKERWDTDGFGNLFRDLEIAIEAVDIGKDDLDDKLDAMAETIEGLLDGWEMPNMKNAILRFKSTETDMSIDGNKIYGAIKLTFTITYQTETHNEH
;
A
#
# COMPACT_ATOMS: atom_id res chain seq x y z
N MET A 1 3.37 14.16 16.68
CA MET A 1 4.33 13.45 15.83
C MET A 1 3.69 12.19 15.27
N THR A 2 3.74 12.01 13.95
CA THR A 2 3.14 10.83 13.32
C THR A 2 4.14 9.67 13.31
N HIS A 3 3.61 8.47 13.35
CA HIS A 3 4.43 7.27 13.23
C HIS A 3 4.91 7.12 11.78
N ALA A 4 6.11 6.56 11.60
CA ALA A 4 6.70 6.38 10.26
C ALA A 4 5.77 5.59 9.34
N ARG A 5 5.10 4.54 9.83
CA ARG A 5 4.14 3.76 9.04
C ARG A 5 2.98 4.63 8.55
N GLN A 6 2.48 5.51 9.40
CA GLN A 6 1.41 6.42 9.03
C GLN A 6 1.86 7.41 7.96
N ASP A 7 3.06 7.95 8.12
CA ASP A 7 3.61 8.90 7.15
C ASP A 7 3.78 8.24 5.78
N ILE A 8 4.31 7.03 5.75
CA ILE A 8 4.51 6.29 4.49
C ILE A 8 3.16 6.04 3.83
N ARG A 9 2.18 5.56 4.60
CA ARG A 9 0.85 5.28 4.07
C ARG A 9 0.20 6.54 3.49
N GLU A 10 0.29 7.65 4.20
CA GLU A 10 -0.31 8.91 3.75
C GLU A 10 0.38 9.45 2.50
N GLN A 11 1.70 9.35 2.41
CA GLN A 11 2.43 9.80 1.24
C GLN A 11 2.13 8.93 0.02
N VAL A 12 2.01 7.63 0.21
CA VAL A 12 1.62 6.71 -0.86
C VAL A 12 0.22 7.08 -1.36
N ALA A 13 -0.71 7.32 -0.44
CA ALA A 13 -2.07 7.71 -0.80
C ALA A 13 -2.08 9.02 -1.58
N THR A 14 -1.27 9.99 -1.17
CA THR A 14 -1.16 11.27 -1.88
C THR A 14 -0.70 11.07 -3.32
N THR A 15 0.27 10.18 -3.53
CA THR A 15 0.74 9.85 -4.88
C THR A 15 -0.36 9.23 -5.71
N LEU A 16 -1.13 8.30 -5.12
CA LEU A 16 -2.22 7.62 -5.82
C LEU A 16 -3.36 8.59 -6.17
N ARG A 17 -3.58 9.61 -5.35
CA ARG A 17 -4.63 10.60 -5.61
C ARG A 17 -4.39 11.44 -6.85
N THR A 18 -3.19 11.39 -7.42
CA THR A 18 -2.92 12.06 -8.70
C THR A 18 -3.64 11.38 -9.86
N GLU A 19 -3.97 10.07 -9.72
CA GLU A 19 -4.62 9.30 -10.77
C GLU A 19 -5.98 8.71 -10.37
N PHE A 20 -6.28 8.67 -9.08
CA PHE A 20 -7.53 8.08 -8.57
C PHE A 20 -8.28 9.09 -7.71
N ALA A 21 -9.57 9.20 -7.94
CA ALA A 21 -10.42 10.14 -7.20
C ALA A 21 -10.71 9.67 -5.78
N ASN A 22 -10.88 8.37 -5.59
CA ASN A 22 -11.31 7.81 -4.30
C ASN A 22 -10.22 6.92 -3.73
N VAL A 23 -9.35 7.51 -2.92
CA VAL A 23 -8.25 6.80 -2.25
C VAL A 23 -8.44 6.95 -0.74
N TYR A 24 -8.50 5.82 -0.06
CA TYR A 24 -8.73 5.77 1.39
C TYR A 24 -7.55 5.06 2.07
N THR A 25 -7.17 5.57 3.24
CA THR A 25 -6.04 5.03 3.99
C THR A 25 -6.49 4.14 5.14
N SER A 26 -7.67 3.59 5.05
CA SER A 26 -8.21 2.71 6.06
C SER A 26 -8.72 1.42 5.44
N ARG A 27 -8.30 0.29 6.01
CA ARG A 27 -8.80 -1.03 5.65
C ARG A 27 -10.25 -1.20 6.07
N ALA A 28 -10.67 -0.45 7.08
CA ALA A 28 -12.00 -0.56 7.65
C ALA A 28 -13.03 0.32 6.97
N LYS A 29 -12.63 1.01 5.88
CA LYS A 29 -13.56 1.87 5.15
C LYS A 29 -14.67 1.03 4.53
N VAL A 30 -15.91 1.35 4.86
CA VAL A 30 -17.07 0.73 4.23
C VAL A 30 -17.29 1.40 2.87
N LEU A 31 -17.31 0.60 1.82
CA LEU A 31 -17.47 1.11 0.45
C LEU A 31 -18.88 0.83 -0.06
N PHE A 32 -19.44 1.82 -0.71
CA PHE A 32 -20.72 1.71 -1.39
C PHE A 32 -20.51 1.80 -2.88
N GLU A 33 -21.54 1.44 -3.66
CA GLU A 33 -21.45 1.47 -5.11
C GLU A 33 -20.99 2.83 -5.64
N GLN A 34 -21.46 3.91 -5.03
CA GLN A 34 -21.09 5.26 -5.46
C GLN A 34 -19.61 5.60 -5.18
N ASP A 35 -18.95 4.83 -4.34
CA ASP A 35 -17.52 5.03 -4.06
C ASP A 35 -16.62 4.37 -5.09
N MET A 36 -17.19 3.57 -5.99
CA MET A 36 -16.41 2.81 -6.96
C MET A 36 -16.06 3.63 -8.19
N PRO A 37 -14.91 3.46 -8.82
CA PRO A 37 -13.81 2.65 -8.34
C PRO A 37 -13.09 3.30 -7.16
N ALA A 38 -12.55 2.48 -6.28
CA ALA A 38 -11.88 2.96 -5.08
C ALA A 38 -10.54 2.26 -4.89
N VAL A 39 -9.63 2.94 -4.19
CA VAL A 39 -8.33 2.38 -3.84
C VAL A 39 -8.15 2.49 -2.34
N LEU A 40 -7.78 1.38 -1.71
CA LEU A 40 -7.50 1.33 -0.29
C LEU A 40 -6.00 1.15 -0.08
N VAL A 41 -5.43 1.92 0.83
CA VAL A 41 -4.01 1.86 1.16
C VAL A 41 -3.91 1.50 2.64
N TYR A 42 -3.26 0.37 2.94
CA TYR A 42 -3.10 -0.02 4.33
C TYR A 42 -1.82 -0.85 4.51
N THR A 43 -1.34 -0.87 5.75
CA THR A 43 -0.15 -1.65 6.10
C THR A 43 -0.59 -3.00 6.66
N THR A 44 0.17 -4.04 6.38
CA THR A 44 -0.16 -5.40 6.81
C THR A 44 0.83 -5.95 7.81
N THR A 45 2.12 -5.95 7.48
CA THR A 45 3.15 -6.58 8.30
C THR A 45 4.38 -5.70 8.36
N GLU A 46 5.01 -5.65 9.50
CA GLU A 46 6.31 -5.00 9.64
C GLU A 46 7.25 -5.98 10.30
N THR A 47 8.40 -6.20 9.67
CA THR A 47 9.41 -7.14 10.16
C THR A 47 10.72 -6.42 10.38
N ILE A 48 11.35 -6.68 11.52
CA ILE A 48 12.66 -6.12 11.82
C ILE A 48 13.73 -7.01 11.21
N GLN A 49 14.68 -6.40 10.48
CA GLN A 49 15.80 -7.12 9.87
C GLN A 49 16.86 -7.39 10.93
N LYS A 50 16.80 -8.56 11.52
CA LYS A 50 17.72 -8.90 12.63
C LYS A 50 19.17 -9.00 12.19
N GLU A 51 19.42 -9.43 10.97
CA GLU A 51 20.77 -9.55 10.43
C GLU A 51 21.44 -8.20 10.20
N ARG A 52 20.65 -7.13 10.20
CA ARG A 52 21.16 -5.75 10.10
C ARG A 52 21.02 -5.00 11.41
N TRP A 53 20.51 -5.68 12.41
CA TRP A 53 20.35 -5.09 13.72
C TRP A 53 21.75 -4.85 14.33
N ASP A 54 21.96 -3.63 14.77
CA ASP A 54 23.21 -3.26 15.43
C ASP A 54 24.44 -3.26 14.50
N THR A 55 24.25 -3.27 13.18
CA THR A 55 25.37 -3.29 12.24
C THR A 55 26.16 -1.99 12.22
N ASP A 56 25.51 -0.87 12.52
CA ASP A 56 26.16 0.44 12.52
C ASP A 56 26.63 0.87 13.92
N GLY A 57 26.31 0.09 14.94
CA GLY A 57 26.70 0.38 16.31
C GLY A 57 26.00 1.58 16.95
N PHE A 58 24.99 2.12 16.30
CA PHE A 58 24.28 3.30 16.78
C PHE A 58 22.85 3.02 17.22
N GLY A 59 22.46 1.74 17.29
CA GLY A 59 21.14 1.37 17.76
C GLY A 59 20.03 1.60 16.77
N ASN A 60 20.33 1.69 15.49
CA ASN A 60 19.31 1.84 14.45
C ASN A 60 18.72 0.48 14.08
N LEU A 61 17.41 0.51 13.77
CA LEU A 61 16.70 -0.66 13.31
C LEU A 61 16.29 -0.49 11.86
N PHE A 62 16.46 -1.55 11.10
CA PHE A 62 15.94 -1.62 9.73
C PHE A 62 14.65 -2.41 9.75
N ARG A 63 13.61 -1.85 9.15
CA ARG A 63 12.27 -2.41 9.16
C ARG A 63 11.78 -2.62 7.74
N ASP A 64 11.21 -3.79 7.50
CA ASP A 64 10.54 -4.10 6.24
C ASP A 64 9.04 -3.99 6.47
N LEU A 65 8.42 -3.02 5.84
CA LEU A 65 7.00 -2.78 5.95
C LEU A 65 6.30 -3.23 4.69
N GLU A 66 5.28 -4.07 4.84
CA GLU A 66 4.42 -4.44 3.72
C GLU A 66 3.23 -3.50 3.66
N ILE A 67 3.00 -2.96 2.48
CA ILE A 67 1.88 -2.07 2.20
C ILE A 67 1.03 -2.73 1.13
N ALA A 68 -0.26 -2.82 1.40
CA ALA A 68 -1.23 -3.33 0.44
C ALA A 68 -1.97 -2.18 -0.20
N ILE A 69 -2.08 -2.22 -1.51
CA ILE A 69 -2.86 -1.29 -2.30
C ILE A 69 -3.97 -2.12 -2.95
N GLU A 70 -5.18 -1.88 -2.54
CA GLU A 70 -6.31 -2.68 -3.01
C GLU A 70 -7.23 -1.83 -3.87
N ALA A 71 -7.33 -2.15 -5.15
CA ALA A 71 -8.24 -1.48 -6.07
C ALA A 71 -9.52 -2.27 -6.14
N VAL A 72 -10.64 -1.60 -5.98
CA VAL A 72 -11.96 -2.22 -5.92
C VAL A 72 -12.87 -1.56 -6.94
N ASP A 73 -13.62 -2.36 -7.67
CA ASP A 73 -14.60 -1.85 -8.62
C ASP A 73 -15.76 -2.82 -8.74
N ILE A 74 -16.79 -2.39 -9.43
CA ILE A 74 -17.95 -3.24 -9.77
C ILE A 74 -18.06 -3.29 -11.28
N GLY A 75 -18.62 -4.38 -11.79
CA GLY A 75 -18.77 -4.52 -13.22
C GLY A 75 -19.39 -5.86 -13.59
N LYS A 76 -19.19 -6.22 -14.83
CA LYS A 76 -19.64 -7.50 -15.38
C LYS A 76 -18.47 -8.11 -16.13
N ASP A 77 -18.65 -8.34 -17.44
CA ASP A 77 -17.61 -8.98 -18.26
C ASP A 77 -16.34 -8.12 -18.37
N ASP A 78 -16.45 -6.83 -18.15
CA ASP A 78 -15.33 -5.88 -18.26
C ASP A 78 -14.58 -5.69 -16.95
N LEU A 79 -15.00 -6.35 -15.86
CA LEU A 79 -14.44 -6.08 -14.53
C LEU A 79 -12.95 -6.44 -14.44
N ASP A 80 -12.56 -7.59 -15.01
CA ASP A 80 -11.15 -7.99 -15.00
C ASP A 80 -10.26 -6.96 -15.71
N ASP A 81 -10.73 -6.47 -16.86
CA ASP A 81 -9.97 -5.46 -17.63
C ASP A 81 -9.86 -4.15 -16.84
N LYS A 82 -10.91 -3.76 -16.15
CA LYS A 82 -10.88 -2.56 -15.32
C LYS A 82 -9.91 -2.69 -14.16
N LEU A 83 -9.92 -3.83 -13.48
CA LEU A 83 -9.00 -4.07 -12.36
C LEU A 83 -7.56 -4.15 -12.84
N ASP A 84 -7.31 -4.80 -13.97
CA ASP A 84 -5.96 -4.88 -14.52
C ASP A 84 -5.44 -3.49 -14.91
N ALA A 85 -6.29 -2.64 -15.46
CA ALA A 85 -5.90 -1.28 -15.81
C ALA A 85 -5.55 -0.46 -14.56
N MET A 86 -6.35 -0.61 -13.49
CA MET A 86 -6.04 0.04 -12.23
C MET A 86 -4.72 -0.45 -11.63
N ALA A 87 -4.50 -1.76 -11.67
CA ALA A 87 -3.27 -2.36 -11.16
C ALA A 87 -2.04 -1.87 -11.92
N GLU A 88 -2.13 -1.77 -13.25
CA GLU A 88 -1.04 -1.27 -14.07
C GLU A 88 -0.69 0.17 -13.71
N THR A 89 -1.70 1.00 -13.50
CA THR A 89 -1.48 2.39 -13.08
C THR A 89 -0.82 2.45 -11.70
N ILE A 90 -1.31 1.65 -10.76
CA ILE A 90 -0.75 1.61 -9.40
C ILE A 90 0.71 1.17 -9.44
N GLU A 91 1.00 0.10 -10.16
CA GLU A 91 2.36 -0.42 -10.26
C GLU A 91 3.29 0.62 -10.88
N GLY A 92 2.83 1.29 -11.93
CA GLY A 92 3.62 2.33 -12.61
C GLY A 92 3.91 3.53 -11.71
N LEU A 93 2.98 3.89 -10.82
CA LEU A 93 3.19 5.00 -9.89
C LEU A 93 4.10 4.63 -8.73
N LEU A 94 4.03 3.40 -8.26
CA LEU A 94 4.61 3.03 -6.96
C LEU A 94 5.86 2.17 -7.03
N ASP A 95 6.07 1.37 -8.07
CA ASP A 95 7.27 0.55 -8.12
C ASP A 95 8.49 1.45 -8.30
N GLY A 96 9.41 1.39 -7.34
CA GLY A 96 10.56 2.27 -7.31
C GLY A 96 10.31 3.63 -6.69
N TRP A 97 9.10 3.86 -6.18
CA TRP A 97 8.74 5.12 -5.53
C TRP A 97 9.58 5.33 -4.26
N GLU A 98 10.09 6.54 -4.08
CA GLU A 98 10.91 6.87 -2.92
C GLU A 98 10.12 7.70 -1.92
N MET A 99 10.20 7.32 -0.66
CA MET A 99 9.56 8.07 0.42
C MET A 99 10.26 9.40 0.63
N PRO A 100 9.54 10.53 0.56
CA PRO A 100 10.15 11.83 0.87
C PRO A 100 10.71 11.85 2.29
N ASN A 101 11.88 12.46 2.44
CA ASN A 101 12.54 12.68 3.71
C ASN A 101 13.03 11.41 4.42
N MET A 102 13.04 10.28 3.73
CA MET A 102 13.60 9.03 4.23
C MET A 102 14.64 8.53 3.24
N LYS A 103 15.87 8.42 3.70
CA LYS A 103 16.96 7.99 2.83
C LYS A 103 16.83 6.51 2.49
N ASN A 104 16.91 6.21 1.19
CA ASN A 104 16.91 4.83 0.68
C ASN A 104 15.63 4.04 0.99
N ALA A 105 14.54 4.73 1.30
CA ALA A 105 13.25 4.07 1.52
C ALA A 105 12.49 4.02 0.20
N ILE A 106 12.55 2.88 -0.46
CA ILE A 106 12.03 2.68 -1.81
C ILE A 106 11.00 1.55 -1.80
N LEU A 107 9.84 1.81 -2.39
CA LEU A 107 8.81 0.78 -2.56
C LEU A 107 9.21 -0.20 -3.65
N ARG A 108 9.04 -1.48 -3.37
CA ARG A 108 9.31 -2.55 -4.33
C ARG A 108 8.09 -3.44 -4.44
N PHE A 109 7.66 -3.67 -5.65
CA PHE A 109 6.51 -4.52 -5.93
C PHE A 109 6.81 -5.97 -5.57
N LYS A 110 5.85 -6.62 -4.90
CA LYS A 110 6.05 -7.97 -4.40
C LYS A 110 5.08 -8.98 -4.99
N SER A 111 3.77 -8.68 -4.98
CA SER A 111 2.78 -9.67 -5.41
C SER A 111 1.45 -9.03 -5.76
N THR A 112 0.65 -9.77 -6.50
CA THR A 112 -0.71 -9.38 -6.87
C THR A 112 -1.67 -10.52 -6.55
N GLU A 113 -2.81 -10.18 -5.98
CA GLU A 113 -3.89 -11.13 -5.72
C GLU A 113 -5.20 -10.53 -6.20
N THR A 114 -6.07 -11.39 -6.74
CA THR A 114 -7.40 -10.95 -7.19
C THR A 114 -8.47 -11.70 -6.42
N ASP A 115 -9.60 -11.03 -6.22
CA ASP A 115 -10.75 -11.62 -5.55
C ASP A 115 -12.02 -11.08 -6.17
N MET A 116 -13.04 -11.93 -6.23
CA MET A 116 -14.35 -11.57 -6.79
C MET A 116 -15.44 -12.01 -5.84
N SER A 117 -16.47 -11.19 -5.71
CA SER A 117 -17.63 -11.56 -4.94
C SER A 117 -18.89 -11.10 -5.68
N ILE A 118 -19.98 -11.82 -5.47
CA ILE A 118 -21.26 -11.52 -6.10
C ILE A 118 -22.24 -11.13 -5.01
N ASP A 119 -22.91 -9.99 -5.18
CA ASP A 119 -23.93 -9.53 -4.27
C ASP A 119 -25.15 -9.15 -5.11
N GLY A 120 -26.17 -10.01 -5.09
CA GLY A 120 -27.34 -9.86 -5.93
C GLY A 120 -26.98 -9.96 -7.41
N ASN A 121 -27.24 -8.91 -8.16
CA ASN A 121 -26.93 -8.86 -9.59
C ASN A 121 -25.60 -8.17 -9.87
N LYS A 122 -24.85 -7.83 -8.83
CA LYS A 122 -23.61 -7.07 -8.98
C LYS A 122 -22.40 -7.93 -8.66
N ILE A 123 -21.36 -7.76 -9.45
CA ILE A 123 -20.08 -8.42 -9.22
C ILE A 123 -19.10 -7.37 -8.74
N TYR A 124 -18.53 -7.62 -7.56
CA TYR A 124 -17.49 -6.78 -6.98
C TYR A 124 -16.16 -7.48 -7.15
N GLY A 125 -15.17 -6.75 -7.58
CA GLY A 125 -13.84 -7.30 -7.74
C GLY A 125 -12.83 -6.45 -7.00
N ALA A 126 -11.77 -7.10 -6.54
CA ALA A 126 -10.65 -6.43 -5.92
C ALA A 126 -9.36 -6.99 -6.46
N ILE A 127 -8.39 -6.12 -6.69
CA ILE A 127 -7.04 -6.53 -7.01
C ILE A 127 -6.12 -5.88 -5.98
N LYS A 128 -5.34 -6.71 -5.30
CA LYS A 128 -4.46 -6.25 -4.23
C LYS A 128 -3.02 -6.38 -4.68
N LEU A 129 -2.32 -5.26 -4.72
CA LEU A 129 -0.89 -5.22 -4.97
C LEU A 129 -0.18 -5.03 -3.63
N THR A 130 0.79 -5.89 -3.36
CA THR A 130 1.59 -5.78 -2.15
C THR A 130 2.97 -5.27 -2.51
N PHE A 131 3.40 -4.26 -1.78
CA PHE A 131 4.72 -3.66 -1.93
C PHE A 131 5.46 -3.76 -0.61
N THR A 132 6.77 -3.77 -0.67
CA THR A 132 7.62 -3.73 0.53
C THR A 132 8.47 -2.48 0.49
N ILE A 133 8.56 -1.79 1.61
CA ILE A 133 9.49 -0.68 1.79
C ILE A 133 10.35 -0.95 3.00
N THR A 134 11.66 -0.78 2.85
CA THR A 134 12.61 -0.91 3.96
C THR A 134 12.98 0.48 4.43
N TYR A 135 12.88 0.72 5.72
CA TYR A 135 13.23 2.01 6.28
C TYR A 135 13.93 1.84 7.62
N GLN A 136 14.60 2.88 8.05
CA GLN A 136 15.43 2.85 9.25
C GLN A 136 14.81 3.73 10.32
N THR A 137 14.78 3.21 11.55
CA THR A 137 14.35 3.97 12.72
C THR A 137 15.39 3.84 13.81
N GLU A 138 15.42 4.81 14.72
CA GLU A 138 16.25 4.68 15.91
C GLU A 138 15.59 3.74 16.91
N THR A 139 16.40 3.07 17.70
CA THR A 139 15.86 2.27 18.81
C THR A 139 15.25 3.20 19.85
N HIS A 140 14.28 2.68 20.57
CA HIS A 140 13.53 3.48 21.54
C HIS A 140 13.97 3.29 22.98
N ASN A 141 15.14 2.71 23.17
CA ASN A 141 15.66 2.52 24.52
C ASN A 141 16.16 3.80 25.16
N GLU A 142 16.23 4.86 24.39
CA GLU A 142 16.64 6.17 24.88
C GLU A 142 15.54 6.92 25.63
N HIS A 143 14.37 6.33 25.74
CA HIS A 143 13.24 6.94 26.44
C HIS A 143 12.84 6.18 27.65
#